data_e84577541af92d7e348723d8bc6e8cff
#
_entry.id   e84577541af92d7e348723d8bc6e8cff
#
_cell.length_a   1.000
_cell.length_b   1.000
_cell.length_c   1.000
_cell.angle_alpha   90.00
_cell.angle_beta   90.00
_cell.angle_gamma   90.00
#
_symmetry.space_group_name_H-M   'P 1'
#
loop_
_entity.id
_entity.type
_entity.pdbx_description
1 polymer ?
#
loop_
_entity_poly.entity_id
_entity_poly.type
_entity_poly.pdbx_seq_one_letter_code
_entity_poly.pdbx_strand_id
1 'polypeptide(L)'
;MIFVLRWKTTDQVEVYDVVTYCLQRCLTVPNARGFADMTSCKHYHCVYISDPDSECIHRLDTQGQVTQWPVNDEPWSLSVNAARSVLVTCPDVRKIKEFSSHGDLQRELTLPDAVTDPWHAIQLTTGEFIVCHGGPGAAVHRTCMITADGDRIVHSHGGQPCSGTDQYSPVHLAVDNNEFVFVADFNNRRVTLLSPSLTCVRQVVSRDQLKWCPGQMCLDVQTRRLYVADNEWKDNNDTAGRVVVFSV
;
A
#
# COMPACT_ATOMS: atom_id res chain seq x y z
N MET A 1 -9.11 15.59 -5.02
CA MET A 1 -7.69 15.68 -5.43
C MET A 1 -7.11 14.28 -5.42
N ILE A 2 -6.22 13.99 -6.36
CA ILE A 2 -5.44 12.75 -6.44
C ILE A 2 -4.00 13.15 -6.22
N PHE A 3 -3.33 12.47 -5.29
CA PHE A 3 -1.90 12.66 -5.02
C PHE A 3 -1.13 11.53 -5.69
N VAL A 4 -0.04 11.84 -6.35
CA VAL A 4 0.80 10.86 -7.06
C VAL A 4 2.25 11.08 -6.65
N LEU A 5 2.88 10.01 -6.17
CA LEU A 5 4.33 9.94 -6.03
C LEU A 5 4.92 9.38 -7.31
N ARG A 6 5.96 10.02 -7.81
CA ARG A 6 6.78 9.42 -8.85
C ARG A 6 7.99 8.75 -8.21
N TRP A 7 8.17 7.49 -8.49
CA TRP A 7 9.38 6.78 -8.14
C TRP A 7 10.60 7.53 -8.69
N LYS A 8 11.53 7.93 -7.80
CA LYS A 8 12.79 8.66 -8.12
C LYS A 8 12.72 10.18 -8.37
N THR A 9 11.57 10.82 -8.30
CA THR A 9 11.60 12.24 -7.94
C THR A 9 11.67 12.29 -6.43
N THR A 10 12.81 12.64 -5.91
CA THR A 10 13.16 12.43 -4.50
C THR A 10 12.41 13.34 -3.54
N ASP A 11 11.63 14.30 -4.02
CA ASP A 11 11.09 15.36 -3.17
C ASP A 11 9.72 15.92 -3.60
N GLN A 12 9.06 15.34 -4.61
CA GLN A 12 7.84 15.93 -5.16
C GLN A 12 6.63 15.01 -5.12
N VAL A 13 5.49 15.61 -4.77
CA VAL A 13 4.15 15.02 -4.85
C VAL A 13 3.33 15.79 -5.87
N GLU A 14 2.90 15.13 -6.92
CA GLU A 14 2.00 15.71 -7.92
C GLU A 14 0.55 15.68 -7.43
N VAL A 15 -0.17 16.77 -7.60
CA VAL A 15 -1.59 16.89 -7.23
C VAL A 15 -2.43 17.08 -8.48
N TYR A 16 -3.35 16.15 -8.71
CA TYR A 16 -4.25 16.15 -9.85
C TYR A 16 -5.69 16.43 -9.45
N ASP A 17 -6.42 17.04 -10.34
CA ASP A 17 -7.87 17.16 -10.23
C ASP A 17 -8.56 15.80 -10.42
N VAL A 18 -9.53 15.49 -9.58
CA VAL A 18 -10.20 14.17 -9.60
C VAL A 18 -11.22 14.02 -10.73
N VAL A 19 -11.62 15.13 -11.36
CA VAL A 19 -12.61 15.14 -12.45
C VAL A 19 -11.94 15.22 -13.81
N THR A 20 -11.02 16.16 -13.96
CA THR A 20 -10.34 16.42 -15.24
C THR A 20 -9.07 15.61 -15.43
N TYR A 21 -8.53 15.04 -14.33
CA TYR A 21 -7.24 14.37 -14.29
C TYR A 21 -6.06 15.24 -14.77
N CYS A 22 -6.22 16.56 -14.70
CA CYS A 22 -5.15 17.50 -15.05
C CYS A 22 -4.28 17.77 -13.82
N LEU A 23 -2.96 17.86 -14.05
CA LEU A 23 -2.01 18.29 -13.02
C LEU A 23 -2.35 19.72 -12.59
N GLN A 24 -2.56 19.93 -11.31
CA GLN A 24 -2.83 21.24 -10.74
C GLN A 24 -1.60 21.89 -10.15
N ARG A 25 -0.80 21.11 -9.42
CA ARG A 25 0.41 21.60 -8.76
C ARG A 25 1.33 20.46 -8.37
N CYS A 26 2.60 20.80 -8.09
CA CYS A 26 3.56 19.94 -7.43
C CYS A 26 3.82 20.50 -6.03
N LEU A 27 3.89 19.62 -5.04
CA LEU A 27 4.24 19.95 -3.66
C LEU A 27 5.61 19.37 -3.37
N THR A 28 6.49 20.15 -2.77
CA THR A 28 7.84 19.70 -2.41
C THR A 28 7.84 19.18 -0.98
N VAL A 29 8.49 18.05 -0.76
CA VAL A 29 8.75 17.46 0.56
C VAL A 29 10.24 17.68 0.88
N PRO A 30 10.58 18.67 1.69
CA PRO A 30 11.97 19.02 1.97
C PRO A 30 12.73 17.87 2.65
N ASN A 31 14.00 17.69 2.26
CA ASN A 31 14.91 16.69 2.83
C ASN A 31 14.52 15.21 2.59
N ALA A 32 13.54 14.94 1.74
CA ALA A 32 13.23 13.59 1.33
C ALA A 32 14.39 12.99 0.53
N ARG A 33 14.64 11.68 0.72
CA ARG A 33 15.73 10.95 0.06
C ARG A 33 15.24 9.85 -0.85
N GLY A 34 14.14 9.19 -0.50
CA GLY A 34 13.59 8.12 -1.32
C GLY A 34 12.20 7.72 -0.86
N PHE A 35 11.19 8.04 -1.66
CA PHE A 35 9.81 7.66 -1.36
C PHE A 35 9.54 6.22 -1.73
N ALA A 36 8.89 5.45 -0.83
CA ALA A 36 8.43 4.10 -1.11
C ALA A 36 6.92 4.02 -1.30
N ASP A 37 6.14 4.64 -0.40
CA ASP A 37 4.69 4.54 -0.42
C ASP A 37 4.02 5.81 0.11
N MET A 38 2.73 5.94 -0.16
CA MET A 38 1.91 7.06 0.29
C MET A 38 0.49 6.60 0.64
N THR A 39 0.00 7.08 1.77
CA THR A 39 -1.41 6.93 2.13
C THR A 39 -2.05 8.27 2.49
N SER A 40 -3.37 8.37 2.40
CA SER A 40 -4.10 9.61 2.70
C SER A 40 -5.02 9.47 3.90
N CYS A 41 -5.14 10.54 4.67
CA CYS A 41 -6.12 10.65 5.74
C CYS A 41 -7.12 11.77 5.42
N LYS A 42 -8.33 11.38 5.00
CA LYS A 42 -9.41 12.36 4.68
C LYS A 42 -9.78 13.22 5.90
N HIS A 43 -9.75 12.64 7.11
CA HIS A 43 -10.12 13.35 8.33
C HIS A 43 -9.16 14.50 8.67
N TYR A 44 -7.87 14.28 8.51
CA TYR A 44 -6.84 15.29 8.79
C TYR A 44 -6.42 16.09 7.56
N HIS A 45 -7.05 15.85 6.41
CA HIS A 45 -6.74 16.51 5.14
C HIS A 45 -5.24 16.49 4.82
N CYS A 46 -4.61 15.34 4.97
CA CYS A 46 -3.18 15.17 4.73
C CYS A 46 -2.87 13.85 4.02
N VAL A 47 -1.65 13.75 3.55
CA VAL A 47 -1.02 12.50 3.10
C VAL A 47 0.18 12.19 3.96
N TYR A 48 0.44 10.91 4.15
CA TYR A 48 1.64 10.39 4.80
C TYR A 48 2.48 9.70 3.75
N ILE A 49 3.78 9.88 3.80
CA ILE A 49 4.74 9.38 2.81
C ILE A 49 5.87 8.70 3.56
N SER A 50 6.17 7.47 3.20
CA SER A 50 7.32 6.75 3.74
C SER A 50 8.59 7.11 2.98
N ASP A 51 9.66 7.34 3.73
CA ASP A 51 11.00 7.61 3.23
C ASP A 51 11.99 6.62 3.89
N PRO A 52 12.19 5.44 3.29
CA PRO A 52 13.09 4.41 3.82
C PRO A 52 14.52 4.91 3.99
N ASP A 53 15.05 5.66 3.02
CA ASP A 53 16.41 6.17 3.03
C ASP A 53 16.69 7.17 4.17
N SER A 54 15.63 7.78 4.71
CA SER A 54 15.69 8.69 5.87
C SER A 54 15.09 8.08 7.14
N GLU A 55 14.61 6.83 7.09
CA GLU A 55 13.95 6.13 8.20
C GLU A 55 12.84 6.97 8.85
N CYS A 56 12.06 7.68 8.06
CA CYS A 56 11.04 8.60 8.56
C CYS A 56 9.74 8.56 7.76
N ILE A 57 8.70 9.12 8.36
CA ILE A 57 7.43 9.43 7.70
C ILE A 57 7.32 10.95 7.56
N HIS A 58 6.99 11.40 6.35
CA HIS A 58 6.59 12.78 6.12
C HIS A 58 5.06 12.88 6.13
N ARG A 59 4.54 13.89 6.80
CA ARG A 59 3.13 14.27 6.75
C ARG A 59 3.01 15.58 6.00
N LEU A 60 2.30 15.55 4.89
CA LEU A 60 2.06 16.70 4.02
C LEU A 60 0.57 17.06 4.07
N ASP A 61 0.24 18.27 4.50
CA ASP A 61 -1.15 18.73 4.49
C ASP A 61 -1.54 19.36 3.15
N THR A 62 -2.83 19.68 3.01
CA THR A 62 -3.36 20.27 1.76
C THR A 62 -2.88 21.70 1.51
N GLN A 63 -2.25 22.36 2.49
CA GLN A 63 -1.65 23.68 2.35
C GLN A 63 -0.17 23.60 1.92
N GLY A 64 0.41 22.40 1.90
CA GLY A 64 1.81 22.19 1.57
C GLY A 64 2.74 22.26 2.78
N GLN A 65 2.20 22.27 4.01
CA GLN A 65 3.02 22.20 5.21
C GLN A 65 3.50 20.77 5.42
N VAL A 66 4.78 20.60 5.66
CA VAL A 66 5.43 19.31 5.89
C VAL A 66 5.90 19.20 7.33
N THR A 67 5.55 18.12 7.98
CA THR A 67 6.14 17.66 9.24
C THR A 67 6.68 16.25 9.05
N GLN A 68 7.63 15.82 9.89
CA GLN A 68 8.18 14.47 9.80
C GLN A 68 8.47 13.91 11.19
N TRP A 69 8.54 12.59 11.30
CA TRP A 69 8.96 11.89 12.51
C TRP A 69 9.75 10.63 12.18
N PRO A 70 10.70 10.24 13.04
CA PRO A 70 11.49 9.04 12.85
C PRO A 70 10.65 7.78 13.10
N VAL A 71 10.95 6.72 12.35
CA VAL A 71 10.38 5.38 12.55
C VAL A 71 11.37 4.47 13.29
N ASN A 72 12.67 4.77 13.19
CA ASN A 72 13.80 4.00 13.73
C ASN A 72 13.92 2.58 13.14
N ASP A 73 13.32 2.34 11.99
CA ASP A 73 13.44 1.18 11.12
C ASP A 73 13.09 1.64 9.71
N GLU A 74 13.38 0.87 8.70
CA GLU A 74 13.08 1.20 7.31
C GLU A 74 11.56 1.14 7.03
N PRO A 75 10.85 2.29 6.88
CA PRO A 75 9.43 2.31 6.60
C PRO A 75 9.17 2.02 5.12
N TRP A 76 8.53 0.92 4.80
CA TRP A 76 8.28 0.56 3.41
C TRP A 76 6.90 1.02 2.93
N SER A 77 5.84 0.52 3.53
CA SER A 77 4.48 0.86 3.11
C SER A 77 3.62 1.40 4.24
N LEU A 78 2.56 2.09 3.85
CA LEU A 78 1.68 2.85 4.74
C LEU A 78 0.21 2.50 4.53
N SER A 79 -0.53 2.46 5.62
CA SER A 79 -1.99 2.53 5.60
C SER A 79 -2.52 3.37 6.77
N VAL A 80 -3.79 3.76 6.69
CA VAL A 80 -4.47 4.46 7.80
C VAL A 80 -5.64 3.60 8.25
N ASN A 81 -5.69 3.28 9.55
CA ASN A 81 -6.75 2.47 10.13
C ASN A 81 -8.01 3.28 10.49
N ALA A 82 -9.05 2.59 10.97
CA ALA A 82 -10.31 3.21 11.37
C ALA A 82 -10.16 4.20 12.55
N ALA A 83 -9.16 4.00 13.41
CA ALA A 83 -8.81 4.92 14.49
C ALA A 83 -8.02 6.15 14.01
N ARG A 84 -7.69 6.21 12.70
CA ARG A 84 -6.90 7.27 12.05
C ARG A 84 -5.43 7.26 12.44
N SER A 85 -4.96 6.16 12.98
CA SER A 85 -3.53 5.91 13.19
C SER A 85 -2.87 5.51 11.87
N VAL A 86 -1.59 5.82 11.75
CA VAL A 86 -0.74 5.46 10.61
C VAL A 86 -0.07 4.12 10.91
N LEU A 87 -0.35 3.13 10.08
CA LEU A 87 0.32 1.84 10.12
C LEU A 87 1.50 1.88 9.17
N VAL A 88 2.66 1.49 9.66
CA VAL A 88 3.92 1.46 8.93
C VAL A 88 4.42 0.02 8.89
N THR A 89 4.57 -0.53 7.69
CA THR A 89 5.16 -1.86 7.50
C THR A 89 6.67 -1.71 7.35
N CYS A 90 7.42 -2.41 8.22
CA CYS A 90 8.89 -2.43 8.23
C CYS A 90 9.37 -3.86 7.91
N PRO A 91 9.70 -4.16 6.63
CA PRO A 91 10.03 -5.52 6.17
C PRO A 91 11.23 -6.14 6.87
N ASP A 92 12.31 -5.39 7.00
CA ASP A 92 13.61 -5.87 7.51
C ASP A 92 13.52 -6.42 8.94
N VAL A 93 12.67 -5.80 9.75
CA VAL A 93 12.43 -6.21 11.14
C VAL A 93 11.14 -7.02 11.31
N ARG A 94 10.39 -7.25 10.23
CA ARG A 94 9.09 -7.95 10.21
C ARG A 94 8.11 -7.38 11.22
N LYS A 95 7.95 -6.05 11.22
CA LYS A 95 7.07 -5.35 12.15
C LYS A 95 6.01 -4.52 11.42
N ILE A 96 4.90 -4.34 12.10
CA ILE A 96 3.96 -3.24 11.84
C ILE A 96 4.07 -2.28 13.02
N LYS A 97 4.35 -1.01 12.76
CA LYS A 97 4.35 0.05 13.75
C LYS A 97 3.12 0.92 13.57
N GLU A 98 2.44 1.24 14.67
CA GLU A 98 1.28 2.11 14.67
C GLU A 98 1.62 3.44 15.31
N PHE A 99 1.43 4.53 14.57
CA PHE A 99 1.69 5.90 15.02
C PHE A 99 0.39 6.70 15.09
N SER A 100 0.33 7.65 16.04
CA SER A 100 -0.69 8.69 16.00
C SER A 100 -0.54 9.54 14.73
N SER A 101 -1.56 10.36 14.41
CA SER A 101 -1.48 11.34 13.31
C SER A 101 -0.39 12.40 13.48
N HIS A 102 0.24 12.47 14.65
CA HIS A 102 1.29 13.43 15.01
C HIS A 102 2.67 12.76 15.13
N GLY A 103 2.76 11.46 14.94
CA GLY A 103 4.01 10.73 14.95
C GLY A 103 4.38 10.08 16.29
N ASP A 104 3.46 10.03 17.27
CA ASP A 104 3.71 9.31 18.51
C ASP A 104 3.53 7.81 18.28
N LEU A 105 4.56 7.01 18.56
CA LEU A 105 4.49 5.56 18.48
C LEU A 105 3.50 5.05 19.54
N GLN A 106 2.44 4.38 19.08
CA GLN A 106 1.38 3.84 19.93
C GLN A 106 1.60 2.35 20.22
N ARG A 107 2.06 1.62 19.19
CA ARG A 107 2.24 0.17 19.28
C ARG A 107 3.22 -0.33 18.23
N GLU A 108 3.90 -1.44 18.55
CA GLU A 108 4.64 -2.27 17.61
C GLU A 108 4.09 -3.69 17.66
N LEU A 109 3.91 -4.30 16.49
CA LEU A 109 3.57 -5.71 16.34
C LEU A 109 4.71 -6.41 15.61
N THR A 110 5.23 -7.46 16.20
CA THR A 110 6.12 -8.39 15.50
C THR A 110 5.26 -9.42 14.78
N LEU A 111 5.50 -9.60 13.49
CA LEU A 111 4.73 -10.53 12.67
C LEU A 111 5.19 -11.98 12.91
N PRO A 112 4.30 -12.98 12.73
CA PRO A 112 4.66 -14.39 12.84
C PRO A 112 5.81 -14.77 11.90
N ASP A 113 6.64 -15.73 12.29
CA ASP A 113 7.81 -16.18 11.51
C ASP A 113 7.47 -16.64 10.08
N ALA A 114 6.26 -17.14 9.88
CA ALA A 114 5.76 -17.52 8.56
C ALA A 114 5.46 -16.34 7.63
N VAL A 115 5.43 -15.10 8.14
CA VAL A 115 5.26 -13.87 7.37
C VAL A 115 6.64 -13.30 7.08
N THR A 116 7.21 -13.69 5.97
CA THR A 116 8.51 -13.21 5.50
C THR A 116 8.33 -12.07 4.54
N ASP A 117 9.21 -11.06 4.60
CA ASP A 117 9.21 -9.91 3.70
C ASP A 117 7.80 -9.28 3.55
N PRO A 118 7.21 -8.71 4.61
CA PRO A 118 5.91 -8.06 4.52
C PRO A 118 5.99 -6.81 3.66
N TRP A 119 5.14 -6.74 2.62
CA TRP A 119 5.12 -5.62 1.69
C TRP A 119 4.14 -4.52 2.10
N HIS A 120 2.94 -4.91 2.49
CA HIS A 120 1.90 -3.96 2.87
C HIS A 120 0.94 -4.58 3.87
N ALA A 121 0.47 -3.77 4.81
CA ALA A 121 -0.50 -4.18 5.83
C ALA A 121 -1.64 -3.18 5.93
N ILE A 122 -2.85 -3.69 6.13
CA ILE A 122 -4.05 -2.91 6.48
C ILE A 122 -4.68 -3.51 7.75
N GLN A 123 -5.36 -2.69 8.56
CA GLN A 123 -6.14 -3.17 9.68
C GLN A 123 -7.63 -3.14 9.35
N LEU A 124 -8.32 -4.24 9.62
CA LEU A 124 -9.77 -4.34 9.51
C LEU A 124 -10.47 -3.65 10.70
N THR A 125 -11.76 -3.39 10.56
CA THR A 125 -12.56 -2.78 11.64
C THR A 125 -12.71 -3.69 12.86
N THR A 126 -12.57 -4.99 12.67
CA THR A 126 -12.56 -6.03 13.70
C THR A 126 -11.26 -6.07 14.52
N GLY A 127 -10.20 -5.40 14.01
CA GLY A 127 -8.89 -5.28 14.66
C GLY A 127 -7.81 -6.16 14.06
N GLU A 128 -8.15 -7.22 13.32
CA GLU A 128 -7.19 -8.06 12.60
C GLU A 128 -6.47 -7.28 11.52
N PHE A 129 -5.29 -7.79 11.14
CA PHE A 129 -4.49 -7.24 10.06
C PHE A 129 -4.54 -8.14 8.83
N ILE A 130 -4.66 -7.55 7.66
CA ILE A 130 -4.36 -8.22 6.40
C ILE A 130 -2.96 -7.78 5.96
N VAL A 131 -2.10 -8.75 5.71
CA VAL A 131 -0.70 -8.52 5.32
C VAL A 131 -0.40 -9.28 4.04
N CYS A 132 0.11 -8.59 3.03
CA CYS A 132 0.73 -9.27 1.89
C CYS A 132 2.24 -9.40 2.13
N HIS A 133 2.79 -10.56 1.79
CA HIS A 133 4.18 -10.90 2.07
C HIS A 133 4.79 -11.84 1.04
N GLY A 134 6.10 -11.97 1.05
CA GLY A 134 6.87 -12.75 0.10
C GLY A 134 7.56 -11.84 -0.92
N GLY A 135 8.81 -11.46 -0.67
CA GLY A 135 9.64 -10.63 -1.54
C GLY A 135 10.26 -11.40 -2.71
N PRO A 136 11.06 -10.73 -3.55
CA PRO A 136 11.81 -11.36 -4.62
C PRO A 136 12.68 -12.50 -4.08
N GLY A 137 12.51 -13.71 -4.61
CA GLY A 137 13.23 -14.90 -4.15
C GLY A 137 12.61 -15.63 -2.97
N ALA A 138 11.55 -15.14 -2.38
CA ALA A 138 10.81 -15.85 -1.34
C ALA A 138 10.18 -17.13 -1.90
N ALA A 139 10.24 -18.22 -1.11
CA ALA A 139 9.62 -19.49 -1.49
C ALA A 139 8.08 -19.45 -1.43
N VAL A 140 7.53 -18.48 -0.69
CA VAL A 140 6.09 -18.38 -0.42
C VAL A 140 5.64 -16.93 -0.54
N HIS A 141 4.63 -16.70 -1.37
CA HIS A 141 3.96 -15.42 -1.50
C HIS A 141 2.49 -15.56 -1.09
N ARG A 142 2.06 -14.78 -0.11
CA ARG A 142 0.70 -14.89 0.44
C ARG A 142 0.11 -13.54 0.86
N THR A 143 -1.21 -13.54 0.94
CA THR A 143 -1.98 -12.56 1.70
C THR A 143 -2.51 -13.28 2.94
N CYS A 144 -2.17 -12.81 4.13
CA CYS A 144 -2.53 -13.43 5.39
C CYS A 144 -3.40 -12.50 6.22
N MET A 145 -4.39 -13.08 6.93
CA MET A 145 -5.08 -12.41 8.02
C MET A 145 -4.39 -12.81 9.33
N ILE A 146 -4.05 -11.82 10.13
CA ILE A 146 -3.31 -11.98 11.39
C ILE A 146 -4.16 -11.41 12.52
N THR A 147 -4.15 -12.06 13.68
CA THR A 147 -4.85 -11.58 14.88
C THR A 147 -4.42 -10.16 15.28
N ALA A 148 -5.27 -9.46 16.02
CA ALA A 148 -5.04 -8.07 16.44
C ALA A 148 -3.77 -7.86 17.30
N ASP A 149 -3.31 -8.89 18.00
CA ASP A 149 -2.07 -8.93 18.77
C ASP A 149 -0.82 -9.24 17.92
N GLY A 150 -1.01 -9.67 16.68
CA GLY A 150 0.09 -10.01 15.76
C GLY A 150 0.59 -11.45 15.87
N ASP A 151 0.06 -12.26 16.79
CA ASP A 151 0.67 -13.53 17.18
C ASP A 151 0.38 -14.68 16.21
N ARG A 152 -0.77 -14.66 15.51
CA ARG A 152 -1.26 -15.84 14.80
C ARG A 152 -1.89 -15.49 13.45
N ILE A 153 -1.60 -16.32 12.44
CA ILE A 153 -2.31 -16.32 11.17
C ILE A 153 -3.66 -17.03 11.34
N VAL A 154 -4.74 -16.33 11.00
CA VAL A 154 -6.13 -16.85 11.06
C VAL A 154 -6.54 -17.44 9.72
N HIS A 155 -6.29 -16.70 8.64
CA HIS A 155 -6.57 -17.09 7.27
C HIS A 155 -5.38 -16.77 6.37
N SER A 156 -5.26 -17.47 5.26
CA SER A 156 -4.27 -17.13 4.24
C SER A 156 -4.76 -17.46 2.84
N HIS A 157 -4.39 -16.62 1.88
CA HIS A 157 -4.57 -16.83 0.45
C HIS A 157 -3.21 -16.79 -0.22
N GLY A 158 -2.93 -17.71 -1.11
CA GLY A 158 -1.70 -17.74 -1.89
C GLY A 158 -1.24 -19.14 -2.24
N GLY A 159 -0.28 -19.23 -3.14
CA GLY A 159 0.21 -20.49 -3.71
C GLY A 159 -0.72 -21.14 -4.72
N GLN A 160 -2.01 -20.75 -4.76
CA GLN A 160 -2.98 -21.16 -5.76
C GLN A 160 -3.59 -19.90 -6.37
N PRO A 161 -3.34 -19.58 -7.63
CA PRO A 161 -3.98 -18.44 -8.30
C PRO A 161 -5.50 -18.66 -8.41
N CYS A 162 -6.27 -17.56 -8.46
CA CYS A 162 -7.71 -17.63 -8.71
C CYS A 162 -8.03 -18.26 -10.07
N SER A 163 -7.11 -18.18 -11.01
CA SER A 163 -7.15 -18.85 -12.32
C SER A 163 -5.74 -18.97 -12.88
N GLY A 164 -5.40 -20.15 -13.38
CA GLY A 164 -4.13 -20.39 -14.05
C GLY A 164 -3.00 -20.93 -13.16
N THR A 165 -1.82 -21.07 -13.73
CA THR A 165 -0.61 -21.65 -13.12
C THR A 165 0.39 -20.59 -12.66
N ASP A 166 0.00 -19.30 -12.70
CA ASP A 166 0.88 -18.18 -12.44
C ASP A 166 1.23 -18.04 -10.96
N GLN A 167 2.43 -17.61 -10.70
CA GLN A 167 2.90 -17.39 -9.33
C GLN A 167 2.26 -16.15 -8.72
N TYR A 168 1.49 -16.33 -7.65
CA TYR A 168 0.90 -15.24 -6.88
C TYR A 168 1.98 -14.34 -6.26
N SER A 169 1.87 -13.04 -6.44
CA SER A 169 2.86 -12.06 -5.96
C SER A 169 2.15 -10.80 -5.44
N PRO A 170 1.57 -10.86 -4.24
CA PRO A 170 0.83 -9.75 -3.68
C PRO A 170 1.78 -8.68 -3.16
N VAL A 171 1.60 -7.44 -3.62
CA VAL A 171 2.49 -6.32 -3.24
C VAL A 171 1.75 -5.19 -2.53
N HIS A 172 0.46 -5.01 -2.77
CA HIS A 172 -0.32 -3.95 -2.15
C HIS A 172 -1.79 -4.33 -1.97
N LEU A 173 -2.44 -3.71 -0.99
CA LEU A 173 -3.79 -4.01 -0.54
C LEU A 173 -4.64 -2.74 -0.53
N ALA A 174 -5.93 -2.88 -0.83
CA ALA A 174 -6.96 -1.92 -0.51
C ALA A 174 -8.20 -2.66 0.02
N VAL A 175 -9.02 -2.02 0.83
CA VAL A 175 -10.19 -2.65 1.45
C VAL A 175 -11.42 -1.77 1.27
N ASP A 176 -12.58 -2.38 1.01
CA ASP A 176 -13.84 -1.69 0.97
C ASP A 176 -14.56 -1.67 2.34
N ASN A 177 -15.72 -1.01 2.40
CA ASN A 177 -16.50 -0.91 3.63
C ASN A 177 -17.10 -2.24 4.13
N ASN A 178 -17.11 -3.28 3.29
CA ASN A 178 -17.56 -4.62 3.62
C ASN A 178 -16.38 -5.58 3.88
N GLU A 179 -15.18 -5.02 4.03
CA GLU A 179 -13.93 -5.73 4.28
C GLU A 179 -13.51 -6.69 3.15
N PHE A 180 -14.02 -6.49 1.91
CA PHE A 180 -13.46 -7.15 0.76
C PHE A 180 -12.11 -6.55 0.42
N VAL A 181 -11.14 -7.42 0.15
CA VAL A 181 -9.72 -7.06 0.00
C VAL A 181 -9.33 -7.10 -1.47
N PHE A 182 -8.94 -5.97 -2.02
CA PHE A 182 -8.32 -5.86 -3.34
C PHE A 182 -6.82 -6.10 -3.17
N VAL A 183 -6.27 -7.00 -3.96
CA VAL A 183 -4.85 -7.38 -3.91
C VAL A 183 -4.21 -7.12 -5.26
N ALA A 184 -3.16 -6.30 -5.28
CA ALA A 184 -2.29 -6.14 -6.43
C ALA A 184 -1.39 -7.38 -6.56
N ASP A 185 -1.68 -8.23 -7.55
CA ASP A 185 -0.91 -9.42 -7.87
C ASP A 185 0.08 -9.09 -8.99
N PHE A 186 1.27 -8.65 -8.57
CA PHE A 186 2.28 -8.00 -9.40
C PHE A 186 2.71 -8.85 -10.59
N ASN A 187 3.23 -10.05 -10.34
CA ASN A 187 3.76 -10.93 -11.39
C ASN A 187 2.68 -11.37 -12.39
N ASN A 188 1.44 -11.48 -11.94
CA ASN A 188 0.32 -11.90 -12.78
C ASN A 188 -0.39 -10.72 -13.48
N ARG A 189 0.07 -9.49 -13.22
CA ARG A 189 -0.46 -8.26 -13.83
C ARG A 189 -1.99 -8.17 -13.70
N ARG A 190 -2.49 -8.34 -12.48
CA ARG A 190 -3.94 -8.32 -12.21
C ARG A 190 -4.22 -7.76 -10.83
N VAL A 191 -5.49 -7.38 -10.59
CA VAL A 191 -6.00 -7.13 -9.25
C VAL A 191 -7.07 -8.16 -8.94
N THR A 192 -6.93 -8.84 -7.82
CA THR A 192 -7.82 -9.88 -7.33
C THR A 192 -8.65 -9.36 -6.17
N LEU A 193 -9.94 -9.71 -6.12
CA LEU A 193 -10.83 -9.46 -5.00
C LEU A 193 -10.95 -10.70 -4.13
N LEU A 194 -10.61 -10.56 -2.86
CA LEU A 194 -10.80 -11.58 -1.84
C LEU A 194 -11.98 -11.20 -0.92
N SER A 195 -12.67 -12.21 -0.41
CA SER A 195 -13.66 -12.03 0.66
C SER A 195 -12.99 -11.67 1.99
N PRO A 196 -13.73 -11.24 3.02
CA PRO A 196 -13.17 -11.02 4.36
C PRO A 196 -12.43 -12.23 4.94
N SER A 197 -12.79 -13.47 4.55
CA SER A 197 -12.08 -14.69 4.93
C SER A 197 -10.93 -15.08 3.99
N LEU A 198 -10.48 -14.15 3.14
CA LEU A 198 -9.43 -14.34 2.14
C LEU A 198 -9.69 -15.44 1.11
N THR A 199 -10.97 -15.74 0.83
CA THR A 199 -11.33 -16.61 -0.29
C THR A 199 -11.39 -15.78 -1.57
N CYS A 200 -10.80 -16.28 -2.66
CA CYS A 200 -10.88 -15.61 -3.95
C CYS A 200 -12.31 -15.50 -4.45
N VAL A 201 -12.76 -14.27 -4.71
CA VAL A 201 -14.10 -14.00 -5.25
C VAL A 201 -14.03 -13.88 -6.77
N ARG A 202 -13.19 -12.98 -7.27
CA ARG A 202 -13.01 -12.74 -8.71
C ARG A 202 -11.75 -11.91 -9.00
N GLN A 203 -11.34 -11.94 -10.23
CA GLN A 203 -10.42 -10.97 -10.78
C GLN A 203 -11.18 -9.66 -11.09
N VAL A 204 -10.66 -8.53 -10.63
CA VAL A 204 -11.26 -7.19 -10.82
C VAL A 204 -10.63 -6.47 -11.99
N VAL A 205 -9.30 -6.59 -12.09
CA VAL A 205 -8.50 -6.03 -13.18
C VAL A 205 -7.71 -7.16 -13.81
N SER A 206 -7.83 -7.30 -15.14
CA SER A 206 -7.15 -8.34 -15.89
C SER A 206 -5.81 -7.85 -16.46
N ARG A 207 -4.97 -8.81 -16.83
CA ARG A 207 -3.68 -8.57 -17.48
C ARG A 207 -3.79 -7.69 -18.73
N ASP A 208 -4.88 -7.80 -19.47
CA ASP A 208 -5.06 -7.04 -20.72
C ASP A 208 -5.41 -5.58 -20.50
N GLN A 209 -5.85 -5.23 -19.29
CA GLN A 209 -6.21 -3.87 -18.89
C GLN A 209 -5.01 -3.10 -18.34
N LEU A 210 -3.93 -3.79 -17.98
CA LEU A 210 -2.68 -3.22 -17.48
C LEU A 210 -1.59 -3.33 -18.55
N LYS A 211 -0.83 -2.26 -18.72
CA LYS A 211 0.33 -2.29 -19.63
C LYS A 211 1.53 -2.97 -18.95
N TRP A 212 1.67 -2.76 -17.65
CA TRP A 212 2.76 -3.25 -16.82
C TRP A 212 2.23 -4.00 -15.59
N CYS A 213 2.89 -3.87 -14.47
CA CYS A 213 2.52 -4.56 -13.23
C CYS A 213 1.82 -3.63 -12.25
N PRO A 214 0.73 -4.08 -11.59
CA PRO A 214 0.07 -3.29 -10.56
C PRO A 214 0.97 -3.15 -9.34
N GLY A 215 1.19 -1.92 -8.93
CA GLY A 215 1.86 -1.58 -7.67
C GLY A 215 0.88 -1.09 -6.62
N GLN A 216 1.09 0.15 -6.14
CA GLN A 216 0.23 0.78 -5.14
C GLN A 216 -1.20 0.97 -5.68
N MET A 217 -2.15 0.87 -4.77
CA MET A 217 -3.57 1.06 -5.06
C MET A 217 -4.24 1.98 -4.05
N CYS A 218 -5.24 2.71 -4.51
CA CYS A 218 -6.13 3.47 -3.65
C CYS A 218 -7.58 3.23 -4.06
N LEU A 219 -8.42 2.85 -3.10
CA LEU A 219 -9.85 2.68 -3.31
C LEU A 219 -10.62 3.89 -2.78
N ASP A 220 -11.31 4.60 -3.66
CA ASP A 220 -12.34 5.55 -3.26
C ASP A 220 -13.69 4.82 -3.16
N VAL A 221 -14.03 4.40 -1.95
CA VAL A 221 -15.26 3.65 -1.68
C VAL A 221 -16.52 4.44 -1.97
N GLN A 222 -16.49 5.79 -1.92
CA GLN A 222 -17.65 6.65 -2.19
C GLN A 222 -17.99 6.67 -3.67
N THR A 223 -16.97 6.79 -4.53
CA THR A 223 -17.15 6.83 -5.98
C THR A 223 -16.99 5.45 -6.62
N ARG A 224 -16.65 4.42 -5.84
CA ARG A 224 -16.37 3.05 -6.31
C ARG A 224 -15.30 3.04 -7.40
N ARG A 225 -14.24 3.82 -7.19
CA ARG A 225 -13.11 3.90 -8.11
C ARG A 225 -11.85 3.31 -7.46
N LEU A 226 -11.25 2.38 -8.15
CA LEU A 226 -9.95 1.82 -7.80
C LEU A 226 -8.90 2.48 -8.69
N TYR A 227 -7.97 3.18 -8.06
CA TYR A 227 -6.79 3.76 -8.70
C TYR A 227 -5.65 2.75 -8.54
N VAL A 228 -5.01 2.39 -9.64
CA VAL A 228 -3.93 1.39 -9.68
C VAL A 228 -2.71 2.04 -10.32
N ALA A 229 -1.60 2.05 -9.63
CA ALA A 229 -0.31 2.38 -10.21
C ALA A 229 0.13 1.22 -11.11
N ASP A 230 0.18 1.45 -12.42
CA ASP A 230 0.59 0.50 -13.44
C ASP A 230 2.03 0.85 -13.83
N ASN A 231 3.00 0.14 -13.22
CA ASN A 231 4.40 0.48 -13.21
C ASN A 231 5.23 -0.45 -14.08
N GLU A 232 6.07 0.11 -14.94
CA GLU A 232 7.11 -0.61 -15.63
C GLU A 232 8.30 -0.79 -14.70
N TRP A 233 8.52 -2.02 -14.24
CA TRP A 233 9.71 -2.33 -13.46
C TRP A 233 10.86 -2.63 -14.41
N LYS A 234 11.85 -1.73 -14.48
CA LYS A 234 13.09 -1.93 -15.22
C LYS A 234 14.29 -1.76 -14.29
N ASP A 235 15.27 -2.61 -14.48
CA ASP A 235 16.57 -2.53 -13.76
C ASP A 235 17.35 -1.23 -14.06
N ASN A 236 16.98 -0.55 -15.14
CA ASN A 236 17.64 0.67 -15.62
C ASN A 236 16.76 1.90 -15.35
N ASN A 237 16.83 2.46 -14.20
CA ASN A 237 16.44 3.83 -13.80
C ASN A 237 15.36 4.63 -14.56
N ASP A 238 14.88 4.19 -15.71
CA ASP A 238 13.90 4.84 -16.57
C ASP A 238 12.56 4.10 -16.47
N THR A 239 11.89 4.26 -15.31
CA THR A 239 10.61 3.60 -15.05
C THR A 239 9.49 4.47 -15.58
N ALA A 240 8.80 4.01 -16.63
CA ALA A 240 7.52 4.59 -17.00
C ALA A 240 6.43 4.04 -16.09
N GLY A 241 5.50 4.89 -15.70
CA GLY A 241 4.34 4.51 -14.89
C GLY A 241 3.14 5.37 -15.25
N ARG A 242 1.96 4.83 -14.99
CA ARG A 242 0.69 5.56 -15.11
C ARG A 242 -0.25 5.15 -14.00
N VAL A 243 -1.20 6.00 -13.69
CA VAL A 243 -2.34 5.63 -12.84
C VAL A 243 -3.51 5.25 -13.74
N VAL A 244 -4.05 4.06 -13.55
CA VAL A 244 -5.24 3.59 -14.26
C VAL A 244 -6.41 3.56 -13.28
N VAL A 245 -7.58 3.99 -13.74
CA VAL A 245 -8.78 4.11 -12.88
C VAL A 245 -9.82 3.12 -13.35
N PHE A 246 -10.29 2.28 -12.43
CA PHE A 246 -11.32 1.27 -12.67
C PHE A 246 -12.57 1.57 -11.85
N SER A 247 -13.75 1.32 -12.42
CA SER A 247 -15.00 1.25 -11.66
C SER A 247 -15.17 -0.16 -11.08
N VAL A 248 -15.37 -0.28 -9.77
CA VAL A 248 -15.42 -1.56 -9.05
C VAL A 248 -16.68 -1.72 -8.20
#